data_29c1f020b1ba7edc34115fe19db15bd6
#
_entry.id   29c1f020b1ba7edc34115fe19db15bd6
#
_cell.length_a   1.000
_cell.length_b   1.000
_cell.length_c   1.000
_cell.angle_alpha   90.00
_cell.angle_beta   90.00
_cell.angle_gamma   90.00
#
_symmetry.space_group_name_H-M   'P 1'
#
loop_
_entity.id
_entity.type
_entity.pdbx_description
1 polymer ?
#
loop_
_entity_poly.entity_id
_entity_poly.type
_entity_poly.pdbx_seq_one_letter_code
_entity_poly.pdbx_strand_id
1 'polypeptide(L)'
;LRLHLSNKVNRNLELRTRLEMSIFENPEENQNGYLFYQDVIYKPLNQPLSLTARIALFDTDGYDSRIYAFENALLYEFFIPSYFDQGFKYYLNFRYKVDYHLTCELRFARTHYTNRTSFGSANDLIEGDTRSEVRAQIRYVF
;
A
#
# COMPACT_ATOMS: atom_id res chain seq x y z
N LEU A 1 -7.38 2.24 -17.68
CA LEU A 1 -6.16 1.67 -18.26
C LEU A 1 -5.20 1.24 -17.16
N ARG A 2 -4.58 0.02 -17.28
CA ARG A 2 -3.64 -0.49 -16.27
C ARG A 2 -2.42 -1.13 -16.96
N LEU A 3 -1.23 -0.75 -16.51
CA LEU A 3 0.02 -1.39 -16.84
C LEU A 3 0.65 -1.94 -15.54
N HIS A 4 0.99 -3.23 -15.52
CA HIS A 4 1.64 -3.87 -14.38
C HIS A 4 2.86 -4.65 -14.88
N LEU A 5 4.04 -4.29 -14.36
CA LEU A 5 5.31 -4.93 -14.67
C LEU A 5 5.86 -5.58 -13.40
N SER A 6 6.26 -6.84 -13.51
CA SER A 6 6.94 -7.57 -12.45
C SER A 6 8.28 -8.10 -13.00
N ASN A 7 9.37 -7.74 -12.32
CA ASN A 7 10.72 -8.11 -12.71
C ASN A 7 11.46 -8.76 -11.53
N LYS A 8 11.86 -10.01 -11.69
CA LYS A 8 12.74 -10.70 -10.74
C LYS A 8 14.18 -10.33 -11.07
N VAL A 9 14.75 -9.40 -10.31
CA VAL A 9 16.16 -8.99 -10.44
C VAL A 9 17.09 -10.16 -10.13
N ASN A 10 16.75 -10.95 -9.10
CA ASN A 10 17.43 -12.19 -8.74
C ASN A 10 16.49 -13.08 -7.91
N ARG A 11 17.01 -14.22 -7.39
CA ARG A 11 16.21 -15.19 -6.60
C ARG A 11 15.58 -14.60 -5.32
N ASN A 12 16.15 -13.53 -4.80
CA ASN A 12 15.77 -12.93 -3.53
C ASN A 12 15.04 -11.59 -3.67
N LEU A 13 15.15 -10.92 -4.84
CA LEU A 13 14.67 -9.57 -5.08
C LEU A 13 13.73 -9.51 -6.28
N GLU A 14 12.54 -9.01 -6.05
CA GLU A 14 11.53 -8.74 -7.07
C GLU A 14 11.10 -7.27 -7.00
N LEU A 15 10.98 -6.63 -8.16
CA LEU A 15 10.44 -5.29 -8.33
C LEU A 15 9.10 -5.39 -9.05
N ARG A 16 8.09 -4.67 -8.56
CA ARG A 16 6.78 -4.56 -9.22
C ARG A 16 6.42 -3.09 -9.39
N THR A 17 6.16 -2.72 -10.64
CA THR A 17 5.72 -1.38 -11.00
C THR A 17 4.31 -1.44 -11.55
N ARG A 18 3.45 -0.52 -11.13
CA ARG A 18 2.10 -0.36 -11.68
C ARG A 18 1.84 1.10 -12.00
N LEU A 19 1.29 1.31 -13.18
CA LEU A 19 0.66 2.55 -13.61
C LEU A 19 -0.81 2.25 -13.88
N GLU A 20 -1.69 3.06 -13.36
CA GLU A 20 -3.12 2.93 -13.59
C GLU A 20 -3.78 4.28 -13.76
N MET A 21 -4.72 4.33 -14.69
CA MET A 21 -5.60 5.45 -14.94
C MET A 21 -7.04 4.97 -14.85
N SER A 22 -7.84 5.64 -14.04
CA SER A 22 -9.28 5.52 -13.95
C SER A 22 -9.93 6.70 -14.65
N ILE A 23 -11.00 6.47 -15.37
CA ILE A 23 -11.83 7.50 -15.97
C ILE A 23 -13.26 7.20 -15.52
N PHE A 24 -13.89 8.16 -14.89
CA PHE A 24 -15.28 8.10 -14.50
C PHE A 24 -16.03 9.17 -15.28
N GLU A 25 -16.97 8.74 -16.11
CA GLU A 25 -17.80 9.60 -16.95
C GLU A 25 -19.20 9.67 -16.36
N ASN A 26 -19.65 10.87 -16.05
CA ASN A 26 -21.01 11.18 -15.63
C ASN A 26 -21.52 12.36 -16.47
N PRO A 27 -22.82 12.44 -16.83
CA PRO A 27 -23.39 13.57 -17.54
C PRO A 27 -23.12 14.96 -16.92
N GLU A 28 -22.86 15.00 -15.62
CA GLU A 28 -22.61 16.24 -14.87
C GLU A 28 -21.12 16.54 -14.72
N GLU A 29 -20.24 15.52 -14.64
CA GLU A 29 -18.82 15.72 -14.37
C GLU A 29 -17.99 14.51 -14.82
N ASN A 30 -16.86 14.76 -15.47
CA ASN A 30 -15.86 13.74 -15.79
C ASN A 30 -14.74 13.82 -14.77
N GLN A 31 -14.40 12.69 -14.17
CA GLN A 31 -13.33 12.58 -13.19
C GLN A 31 -12.26 11.60 -13.64
N ASN A 32 -11.00 11.98 -13.49
CA ASN A 32 -9.84 11.16 -13.78
C ASN A 32 -9.11 10.78 -12.49
N GLY A 33 -8.50 9.61 -12.51
CA GLY A 33 -7.66 9.16 -11.42
C GLY A 33 -6.38 8.54 -11.95
N TYR A 34 -5.26 8.79 -11.28
CA TYR A 34 -3.95 8.26 -11.60
C TYR A 34 -3.32 7.61 -10.38
N LEU A 35 -2.72 6.45 -10.59
CA LEU A 35 -1.95 5.74 -9.58
C LEU A 35 -0.66 5.23 -10.19
N PHE A 36 0.45 5.59 -9.57
CA PHE A 36 1.75 4.96 -9.79
C PHE A 36 2.21 4.32 -8.50
N TYR A 37 2.70 3.08 -8.53
CA TYR A 37 3.45 2.54 -7.42
C TYR A 37 4.64 1.68 -7.85
N GLN A 38 5.62 1.61 -6.95
CA GLN A 38 6.77 0.74 -7.01
C GLN A 38 6.85 -0.10 -5.75
N ASP A 39 6.84 -1.44 -5.91
CA ASP A 39 7.14 -2.39 -4.85
C ASP A 39 8.58 -2.89 -4.96
N VAL A 40 9.19 -3.07 -3.81
CA VAL A 40 10.44 -3.78 -3.60
C VAL A 40 10.17 -4.95 -2.68
N ILE A 41 10.36 -6.17 -3.16
CA ILE A 41 10.08 -7.39 -2.42
C ILE A 41 11.38 -8.16 -2.26
N TYR A 42 11.90 -8.21 -1.03
CA TYR A 42 13.11 -8.93 -0.68
C TYR A 42 12.76 -10.14 0.19
N LYS A 43 12.96 -11.35 -0.36
CA LYS A 43 12.65 -12.63 0.29
C LYS A 43 13.78 -13.63 0.07
N PRO A 44 14.87 -13.51 0.81
CA PRO A 44 16.01 -14.43 0.69
C PRO A 44 15.63 -15.85 1.16
N LEU A 45 16.10 -16.86 0.44
CA LEU A 45 15.76 -18.27 0.70
C LEU A 45 16.33 -18.80 2.01
N ASN A 46 17.56 -18.36 2.37
CA ASN A 46 18.31 -18.90 3.48
C ASN A 46 18.46 -17.92 4.65
N GLN A 47 17.61 -16.90 4.74
CA GLN A 47 17.60 -15.93 5.83
C GLN A 47 16.23 -15.86 6.47
N PRO A 48 16.16 -15.63 7.77
CA PRO A 48 14.90 -15.55 8.49
C PRO A 48 14.12 -14.26 8.20
N LEU A 49 14.77 -13.29 7.57
CA LEU A 49 14.25 -11.95 7.30
C LEU A 49 13.63 -11.85 5.91
N SER A 50 12.44 -11.25 5.82
CA SER A 50 11.84 -10.78 4.56
C SER A 50 11.33 -9.35 4.72
N LEU A 51 11.47 -8.57 3.65
CA LEU A 51 11.05 -7.17 3.59
C LEU A 51 10.15 -6.96 2.36
N THR A 52 9.13 -6.15 2.51
CA THR A 52 8.34 -5.66 1.39
C THR A 52 8.07 -4.18 1.61
N ALA A 53 8.49 -3.36 0.67
CA ALA A 53 8.27 -1.92 0.70
C ALA A 53 7.49 -1.48 -0.53
N ARG A 54 6.67 -0.45 -0.38
CA ARG A 54 5.99 0.27 -1.48
C ARG A 54 6.14 1.76 -1.31
N ILE A 55 6.28 2.45 -2.43
CA ILE A 55 5.98 3.87 -2.59
C ILE A 55 4.88 3.97 -3.65
N ALA A 56 3.82 4.72 -3.35
CA ALA A 56 2.70 4.99 -4.24
C ALA A 56 2.46 6.49 -4.32
N LEU A 57 2.23 6.99 -5.54
CA LEU A 57 1.78 8.33 -5.84
C LEU A 57 0.38 8.23 -6.43
N PHE A 58 -0.54 9.05 -5.99
CA PHE A 58 -1.92 9.04 -6.48
C PHE A 58 -2.46 10.46 -6.59
N ASP A 59 -3.29 10.65 -7.61
CA ASP A 59 -3.96 11.90 -7.92
C ASP A 59 -5.31 11.56 -8.54
N THR A 60 -6.41 11.98 -7.92
CA THR A 60 -7.77 11.77 -8.41
C THR A 60 -8.56 13.04 -8.28
N ASP A 61 -9.35 13.36 -9.30
CA ASP A 61 -10.23 14.55 -9.32
C ASP A 61 -11.31 14.48 -8.25
N GLY A 62 -11.75 13.26 -7.89
CA GLY A 62 -12.77 13.03 -6.87
C GLY A 62 -12.81 11.58 -6.38
N TYR A 63 -13.76 11.31 -5.50
CA TYR A 63 -13.94 9.98 -4.92
C TYR A 63 -14.40 8.93 -5.94
N ASP A 64 -15.11 9.32 -6.99
CA ASP A 64 -15.64 8.40 -8.00
C ASP A 64 -14.56 7.89 -8.95
N SER A 65 -13.49 8.66 -9.16
CA SER A 65 -12.30 8.24 -9.92
C SER A 65 -11.25 7.47 -9.09
N ARG A 66 -11.57 7.08 -7.83
CA ARG A 66 -10.66 6.32 -6.95
C ARG A 66 -10.16 5.03 -7.57
N ILE A 67 -8.95 4.66 -7.22
CA ILE A 67 -8.31 3.46 -7.73
C ILE A 67 -8.08 2.47 -6.59
N TYR A 68 -8.50 1.22 -6.80
CA TYR A 68 -8.27 0.15 -5.85
C TYR A 68 -6.99 -0.62 -6.20
N ALA A 69 -6.08 -0.75 -5.25
CA ALA A 69 -4.86 -1.51 -5.46
C ALA A 69 -4.56 -2.40 -4.25
N PHE A 70 -4.26 -3.67 -4.56
CA PHE A 70 -3.80 -4.62 -3.55
C PHE A 70 -2.51 -4.10 -2.89
N GLU A 71 -2.45 -4.16 -1.56
CA GLU A 71 -1.24 -3.93 -0.77
C GLU A 71 -0.78 -5.22 -0.11
N ASN A 72 0.54 -5.43 -0.10
CA ASN A 72 1.10 -6.49 0.73
C ASN A 72 0.87 -6.14 2.20
N ALA A 73 0.20 -7.02 2.92
CA ALA A 73 -0.13 -6.87 4.33
C ALA A 73 0.55 -7.96 5.16
N LEU A 74 0.25 -8.03 6.45
CA LEU A 74 0.71 -9.11 7.32
C LEU A 74 0.05 -10.43 6.91
N LEU A 75 0.56 -11.54 7.38
CA LEU A 75 0.04 -12.87 7.03
C LEU A 75 -1.44 -12.99 7.47
N TYR A 76 -2.27 -13.54 6.58
CA TYR A 76 -3.73 -13.68 6.70
C TYR A 76 -4.53 -12.37 6.59
N GLU A 77 -3.87 -11.24 6.37
CA GLU A 77 -4.56 -10.01 6.03
C GLU A 77 -4.69 -9.89 4.51
N PHE A 78 -5.90 -9.60 4.05
CA PHE A 78 -6.18 -9.23 2.66
C PHE A 78 -6.62 -7.78 2.62
N PHE A 79 -5.85 -6.92 1.96
CA PHE A 79 -6.06 -5.50 2.02
C PHE A 79 -6.01 -4.86 0.62
N ILE A 80 -7.15 -4.29 0.18
CA ILE A 80 -7.29 -3.56 -1.08
C ILE A 80 -7.83 -2.16 -0.77
N PRO A 81 -6.97 -1.23 -0.34
CA PRO A 81 -7.40 0.14 -0.09
C PRO A 81 -7.75 0.87 -1.37
N SER A 82 -8.62 1.86 -1.24
CA SER A 82 -8.83 2.87 -2.26
C SER A 82 -7.78 3.97 -2.14
N TYR A 83 -7.25 4.37 -3.28
CA TYR A 83 -6.43 5.56 -3.44
C TYR A 83 -7.32 6.64 -4.04
N PHE A 84 -7.50 7.73 -3.35
CA PHE A 84 -8.32 8.87 -3.77
C PHE A 84 -7.77 10.16 -3.18
N ASP A 85 -8.15 11.30 -3.72
CA ASP A 85 -7.54 12.60 -3.53
C ASP A 85 -6.12 12.67 -4.13
N GLN A 86 -5.29 13.56 -3.62
CA GLN A 86 -3.93 13.77 -4.09
C GLN A 86 -2.93 13.55 -2.97
N GLY A 87 -1.92 12.74 -3.24
CA GLY A 87 -0.91 12.46 -2.22
C GLY A 87 0.05 11.35 -2.56
N PHE A 88 0.80 10.95 -1.54
CA PHE A 88 1.68 9.80 -1.62
C PHE A 88 1.55 8.91 -0.38
N LYS A 89 1.79 7.64 -0.59
CA LYS A 89 1.78 6.62 0.46
C LYS A 89 3.04 5.77 0.37
N TYR A 90 3.59 5.44 1.52
CA TYR A 90 4.61 4.42 1.59
C TYR A 90 4.33 3.46 2.72
N TYR A 91 4.78 2.22 2.57
CA TYR A 91 4.77 1.24 3.64
C TYR A 91 6.00 0.34 3.61
N LEU A 92 6.30 -0.22 4.77
CA LEU A 92 7.32 -1.23 4.98
C LEU A 92 6.72 -2.37 5.80
N ASN A 93 6.78 -3.59 5.26
CA ASN A 93 6.45 -4.81 5.98
C ASN A 93 7.76 -5.55 6.26
N PHE A 94 7.94 -5.88 7.51
CA PHE A 94 9.05 -6.64 8.02
C PHE A 94 8.53 -7.96 8.55
N ARG A 95 9.12 -9.09 8.15
CA ARG A 95 8.83 -10.42 8.66
C ARG A 95 10.13 -11.08 9.11
N TYR A 96 10.12 -11.60 10.33
CA TYR A 96 11.24 -12.33 10.90
C TYR A 96 10.77 -13.68 11.42
N LYS A 97 11.35 -14.77 10.88
CA LYS A 97 11.15 -16.13 11.36
C LYS A 97 12.19 -16.41 12.42
N VAL A 98 11.77 -16.40 13.68
CA VAL A 98 12.69 -16.71 14.82
C VAL A 98 13.12 -18.17 14.72
N ASP A 99 12.15 -19.06 14.48
CA ASP A 99 12.34 -20.48 14.19
C ASP A 99 11.17 -21.00 13.33
N TYR A 100 10.99 -22.33 13.22
CA TYR A 100 9.89 -22.91 12.44
C TYR A 100 8.53 -22.81 13.14
N HIS A 101 8.49 -22.53 14.45
CA HIS A 101 7.26 -22.31 15.21
C HIS A 101 6.88 -20.82 15.30
N LEU A 102 7.86 -19.92 15.48
CA LEU A 102 7.63 -18.53 15.83
C LEU A 102 7.99 -17.58 14.67
N THR A 103 7.01 -16.78 14.26
CA THR A 103 7.17 -15.73 13.25
C THR A 103 6.66 -14.41 13.81
N CYS A 104 7.45 -13.35 13.70
CA CYS A 104 7.07 -11.98 14.05
C CYS A 104 6.96 -11.16 12.78
N GLU A 105 5.91 -10.35 12.69
CA GLU A 105 5.67 -9.44 11.57
C GLU A 105 5.35 -8.05 12.07
N LEU A 106 5.84 -7.06 11.34
CA LEU A 106 5.59 -5.64 11.61
C LEU A 106 5.29 -4.94 10.29
N ARG A 107 4.23 -4.12 10.27
CA ARG A 107 3.90 -3.21 9.20
C ARG A 107 3.90 -1.79 9.72
N PHE A 108 4.59 -0.92 9.01
CA PHE A 108 4.47 0.53 9.13
C PHE A 108 3.97 1.09 7.80
N ALA A 109 2.95 1.93 7.83
CA ALA A 109 2.46 2.63 6.65
C ALA A 109 2.20 4.10 6.98
N ARG A 110 2.44 4.98 6.01
CA ARG A 110 2.15 6.41 6.12
C ARG A 110 1.62 6.93 4.79
N THR A 111 0.53 7.69 4.89
CA THR A 111 -0.08 8.39 3.77
C THR A 111 -0.02 9.88 4.05
N HIS A 112 0.44 10.66 3.09
CA HIS A 112 0.42 12.11 3.13
C HIS A 112 -0.46 12.61 1.98
N TYR A 113 -1.44 13.45 2.31
CA TYR A 113 -2.35 14.08 1.37
C TYR A 113 -1.92 15.52 1.14
N THR A 114 -1.92 15.97 -0.12
CA THR A 114 -1.53 17.34 -0.48
C THR A 114 -2.71 18.29 -0.59
N ASN A 115 -3.93 17.76 -0.70
CA ASN A 115 -5.17 18.51 -0.88
C ASN A 115 -6.16 18.37 0.29
N ARG A 116 -5.73 17.78 1.42
CA ARG A 116 -6.56 17.61 2.62
C ARG A 116 -5.89 18.18 3.86
N THR A 117 -6.72 18.67 4.77
CA THR A 117 -6.30 19.15 6.10
C THR A 117 -6.93 18.33 7.25
N SER A 118 -7.79 17.37 6.90
CA SER A 118 -8.43 16.47 7.85
C SER A 118 -8.96 15.20 7.19
N PHE A 119 -9.09 14.11 7.94
CA PHE A 119 -9.74 12.86 7.52
C PHE A 119 -10.58 12.26 8.63
N GLY A 120 -11.51 11.38 8.20
CA GLY A 120 -12.53 10.84 9.09
C GLY A 120 -13.76 11.73 9.16
N SER A 121 -14.68 11.36 10.02
CA SER A 121 -15.93 12.11 10.25
C SER A 121 -16.38 11.97 11.69
N ALA A 122 -17.07 12.99 12.19
CA ALA A 122 -17.60 13.02 13.54
C ALA A 122 -16.52 12.76 14.61
N ASN A 123 -16.69 11.72 15.43
CA ASN A 123 -15.77 11.41 16.54
C ASN A 123 -14.41 10.83 16.08
N ASP A 124 -14.31 10.41 14.82
CA ASP A 124 -13.08 9.87 14.22
C ASP A 124 -12.35 10.91 13.36
N LEU A 125 -12.71 12.20 13.49
CA LEU A 125 -12.04 13.28 12.79
C LEU A 125 -10.60 13.43 13.30
N ILE A 126 -9.65 13.31 12.37
CA ILE A 126 -8.22 13.53 12.61
C ILE A 126 -7.83 14.79 11.86
N GLU A 127 -7.36 15.81 12.54
CA GLU A 127 -6.78 17.00 11.94
C GLU A 127 -5.36 16.72 11.45
N GLY A 128 -5.06 17.17 10.24
CA GLY A 128 -3.76 17.01 9.58
C GLY A 128 -3.87 16.46 8.17
N ASP A 129 -2.74 16.43 7.51
CA ASP A 129 -2.55 15.95 6.13
C ASP A 129 -1.92 14.56 6.07
N THR A 130 -1.60 13.98 7.22
CA THR A 130 -0.81 12.75 7.32
C THR A 130 -1.49 11.71 8.20
N ARG A 131 -1.62 10.50 7.66
CA ARG A 131 -2.11 9.32 8.38
C ARG A 131 -1.00 8.28 8.51
N SER A 132 -0.70 7.87 9.74
CA SER A 132 0.25 6.79 10.03
C SER A 132 -0.45 5.58 10.60
N GLU A 133 0.05 4.40 10.28
CA GLU A 133 -0.49 3.11 10.70
C GLU A 133 0.67 2.18 11.09
N VAL A 134 0.54 1.55 12.24
CA VAL A 134 1.45 0.49 12.71
C VAL A 134 0.62 -0.75 13.02
N ARG A 135 1.03 -1.90 12.47
CA ARG A 135 0.44 -3.21 12.79
C ARG A 135 1.56 -4.18 13.14
N ALA A 136 1.34 -4.98 14.18
CA ALA A 136 2.25 -6.04 14.59
C ALA A 136 1.49 -7.35 14.73
N GLN A 137 2.14 -8.45 14.35
CA GLN A 137 1.60 -9.80 14.45
C GLN A 137 2.68 -10.76 14.96
N ILE A 138 2.31 -11.60 15.91
CA ILE A 138 3.12 -12.72 16.36
C ILE A 138 2.32 -13.99 16.07
N ARG A 139 2.97 -14.93 15.39
CA ARG A 139 2.37 -16.22 15.07
C ARG A 139 3.22 -17.34 15.67
N TYR A 140 2.56 -18.21 16.43
CA TYR A 140 3.13 -19.45 16.94
C TYR A 140 2.35 -20.65 16.39
N VAL A 141 3.07 -21.65 15.89
CA VAL A 141 2.51 -22.90 15.35
C VAL A 141 3.00 -24.04 16.20
N PHE A 142 2.06 -24.78 16.79
CA PHE A 142 2.33 -25.95 17.63
C PHE A 142 2.75 -27.18 16.82
#